data_2305c7a137f2789e98d91547bbec9e2b
#
_entry.id   2305c7a137f2789e98d91547bbec9e2b
#
_cell.length_a   1.000
_cell.length_b   1.000
_cell.length_c   1.000
_cell.angle_alpha   90.00
_cell.angle_beta   90.00
_cell.angle_gamma   90.00
#
_symmetry.space_group_name_H-M   'P 1'
#
loop_
_entity.id
_entity.type
_entity.pdbx_description
1 polymer ?
#
loop_
_entity_poly.entity_id
_entity_poly.type
_entity_poly.pdbx_seq_one_letter_code
_entity_poly.pdbx_strand_id
1 'polypeptide(L)'
;MVFVYLFFFVIGIIFGSFFNVVGLRIPKKRSIVQPRSHCPHCGHFLSWYELIPIFSYVLQKGKCRSCRVPISAIYPVMELITGLLFVFSFYKIGFSKELLVALPFVSLLIIITVSDLSYKLIPNRILIFFFVLFVLLRTWIPLHPWYDSIIGMTVGFILLYIIAIVSNGGMGGGDIKLFAVLGYALGLKGVLLAFFLSTLIGALFGLFGIITKQLSRKSAIPFGPFISIGAVLSYFYETEIFHWYIQLII
;
A
#
# COMPACT_ATOMS: atom_id res chain seq x y z
N MET A 1 -4.05 25.62 -10.85
CA MET A 1 -4.38 24.18 -10.58
C MET A 1 -3.30 23.23 -11.07
N VAL A 2 -2.81 23.31 -12.33
CA VAL A 2 -1.79 22.41 -12.87
C VAL A 2 -0.52 22.31 -12.01
N PHE A 3 0.00 23.45 -11.52
CA PHE A 3 1.18 23.48 -10.65
C PHE A 3 0.99 22.69 -9.33
N VAL A 4 -0.22 22.67 -8.78
CA VAL A 4 -0.50 21.95 -7.54
C VAL A 4 -0.51 20.44 -7.80
N TYR A 5 -1.10 19.98 -8.90
CA TYR A 5 -1.04 18.57 -9.30
C TYR A 5 0.40 18.13 -9.55
N LEU A 6 1.18 18.96 -10.26
CA LEU A 6 2.60 18.67 -10.49
C LEU A 6 3.38 18.59 -9.17
N PHE A 7 3.10 19.49 -8.22
CA PHE A 7 3.70 19.46 -6.88
C PHE A 7 3.40 18.13 -6.15
N PHE A 8 2.13 17.68 -6.10
CA PHE A 8 1.76 16.41 -5.48
C PHE A 8 2.39 15.22 -6.22
N PHE A 9 2.49 15.29 -7.55
CA PHE A 9 3.16 14.25 -8.32
C PHE A 9 4.64 14.14 -7.97
N VAL A 10 5.35 15.27 -7.99
CA VAL A 10 6.81 15.30 -7.69
C VAL A 10 7.09 14.85 -6.26
N ILE A 11 6.32 15.35 -5.28
CA ILE A 11 6.43 14.87 -3.90
C ILE A 11 6.14 13.38 -3.82
N GLY A 12 5.08 12.92 -4.48
CA GLY A 12 4.70 11.51 -4.49
C GLY A 12 5.78 10.60 -5.04
N ILE A 13 6.44 10.92 -6.15
CA ILE A 13 7.54 10.10 -6.69
C ILE A 13 8.78 10.10 -5.77
N ILE A 14 9.08 11.24 -5.11
CA ILE A 14 10.19 11.33 -4.14
C ILE A 14 9.90 10.42 -2.94
N PHE A 15 8.70 10.53 -2.36
CA PHE A 15 8.29 9.63 -1.28
C PHE A 15 8.22 8.17 -1.73
N GLY A 16 7.77 7.90 -2.95
CA GLY A 16 7.74 6.55 -3.53
C GLY A 16 9.13 5.91 -3.56
N SER A 17 10.16 6.66 -3.92
CA SER A 17 11.55 6.18 -3.86
C SER A 17 11.96 5.85 -2.42
N PHE A 18 11.60 6.69 -1.45
CA PHE A 18 11.82 6.41 -0.04
C PHE A 18 11.02 5.19 0.45
N PHE A 19 9.76 5.05 0.04
CA PHE A 19 8.91 3.90 0.42
C PHE A 19 9.45 2.57 -0.11
N ASN A 20 10.09 2.55 -1.27
CA ASN A 20 10.83 1.40 -1.76
C ASN A 20 11.95 1.00 -0.76
N VAL A 21 12.73 1.97 -0.27
CA VAL A 21 13.78 1.70 0.72
C VAL A 21 13.18 1.15 2.02
N VAL A 22 12.11 1.76 2.53
CA VAL A 22 11.43 1.33 3.75
C VAL A 22 10.88 -0.09 3.59
N GLY A 23 10.13 -0.35 2.51
CA GLY A 23 9.51 -1.65 2.22
C GLY A 23 10.51 -2.78 2.01
N LEU A 24 11.72 -2.47 1.52
CA LEU A 24 12.76 -3.48 1.28
C LEU A 24 13.71 -3.68 2.47
N ARG A 25 13.95 -2.67 3.30
CA ARG A 25 14.94 -2.78 4.39
C ARG A 25 14.34 -3.19 5.73
N ILE A 26 13.16 -2.66 6.09
CA ILE A 26 12.54 -2.97 7.39
C ILE A 26 12.22 -4.45 7.57
N PRO A 27 11.68 -5.20 6.57
CA PRO A 27 11.45 -6.63 6.70
C PRO A 27 12.72 -7.41 7.03
N LYS A 28 13.86 -6.97 6.49
CA LYS A 28 15.19 -7.56 6.74
C LYS A 28 15.88 -7.03 8.00
N LYS A 29 15.19 -6.25 8.81
CA LYS A 29 15.74 -5.60 10.03
C LYS A 29 16.97 -4.72 9.74
N ARG A 30 17.08 -4.18 8.51
CA ARG A 30 18.18 -3.29 8.11
C ARG A 30 17.82 -1.84 8.38
N SER A 31 18.84 -1.00 8.63
CA SER A 31 18.65 0.45 8.76
C SER A 31 18.19 1.07 7.45
N ILE A 32 17.24 2.01 7.52
CA ILE A 32 16.78 2.80 6.38
C ILE A 32 17.77 3.92 6.00
N VAL A 33 18.68 4.26 6.92
CA VAL A 33 19.66 5.35 6.75
C VAL A 33 21.00 4.82 6.24
N GLN A 34 21.52 3.75 6.85
CA GLN A 34 22.82 3.19 6.54
C GLN A 34 22.72 1.69 6.19
N PRO A 35 23.53 1.23 5.21
CA PRO A 35 24.39 1.99 4.30
C PRO A 35 23.56 2.82 3.30
N ARG A 36 24.21 3.78 2.62
CA ARG A 36 23.61 4.53 1.50
C ARG A 36 23.09 3.57 0.42
N SER A 37 22.21 4.07 -0.44
CA SER A 37 21.70 3.27 -1.58
C SER A 37 22.87 2.83 -2.46
N HIS A 38 22.93 1.54 -2.76
CA HIS A 38 24.02 0.94 -3.54
C HIS A 38 23.47 -0.20 -4.41
N CYS A 39 24.20 -0.51 -5.46
CA CYS A 39 23.90 -1.67 -6.28
C CYS A 39 24.16 -2.96 -5.48
N PRO A 40 23.20 -3.87 -5.36
CA PRO A 40 23.36 -5.09 -4.58
C PRO A 40 24.37 -6.07 -5.20
N HIS A 41 24.71 -5.90 -6.48
CA HIS A 41 25.62 -6.80 -7.20
C HIS A 41 27.08 -6.35 -7.13
N CYS A 42 27.38 -5.05 -7.38
CA CYS A 42 28.76 -4.56 -7.43
C CYS A 42 29.15 -3.64 -6.27
N GLY A 43 28.20 -3.32 -5.36
CA GLY A 43 28.47 -2.42 -4.23
C GLY A 43 28.61 -0.93 -4.60
N HIS A 44 28.49 -0.56 -5.88
CA HIS A 44 28.56 0.84 -6.30
C HIS A 44 27.54 1.70 -5.55
N PHE A 45 28.01 2.73 -4.84
CA PHE A 45 27.13 3.69 -4.16
C PHE A 45 26.48 4.62 -5.16
N LEU A 46 25.15 4.74 -5.09
CA LEU A 46 24.40 5.58 -6.00
C LEU A 46 24.64 7.06 -5.71
N SER A 47 24.96 7.82 -6.76
CA SER A 47 25.08 9.27 -6.72
C SER A 47 23.69 9.91 -6.66
N TRP A 48 23.58 11.18 -6.26
CA TRP A 48 22.31 11.87 -6.11
C TRP A 48 21.44 11.87 -7.39
N TYR A 49 22.06 12.01 -8.57
CA TYR A 49 21.36 11.98 -9.86
C TYR A 49 20.88 10.56 -10.25
N GLU A 50 21.51 9.51 -9.71
CA GLU A 50 21.05 8.11 -9.88
C GLU A 50 19.88 7.77 -8.96
N LEU A 51 19.57 8.66 -8.01
CA LEU A 51 18.45 8.56 -7.09
C LEU A 51 17.24 9.39 -7.52
N ILE A 52 17.30 10.14 -8.64
CA ILE A 52 16.16 10.88 -9.16
C ILE A 52 15.10 9.86 -9.59
N PRO A 53 13.91 9.84 -8.93
CA PRO A 53 12.92 8.80 -9.16
C PRO A 53 12.48 8.77 -10.62
N ILE A 54 12.23 7.57 -11.14
CA ILE A 54 11.81 7.30 -12.53
C ILE A 54 12.87 7.73 -13.56
N PHE A 55 13.31 9.00 -13.53
CA PHE A 55 14.21 9.55 -14.54
C PHE A 55 15.57 8.83 -14.57
N SER A 56 16.16 8.55 -13.41
CA SER A 56 17.44 7.82 -13.35
C SER A 56 17.32 6.43 -13.96
N TYR A 57 16.22 5.73 -13.70
CA TYR A 57 15.96 4.40 -14.28
C TYR A 57 15.85 4.45 -15.80
N VAL A 58 15.12 5.42 -16.35
CA VAL A 58 14.93 5.59 -17.80
C VAL A 58 16.25 5.96 -18.46
N LEU A 59 16.98 6.93 -17.93
CA LEU A 59 18.28 7.38 -18.47
C LEU A 59 19.35 6.27 -18.43
N GLN A 60 19.31 5.40 -17.40
CA GLN A 60 20.21 4.26 -17.28
C GLN A 60 19.71 3.02 -18.03
N LYS A 61 18.57 3.13 -18.76
CA LYS A 61 17.93 2.01 -19.49
C LYS A 61 17.70 0.79 -18.59
N GLY A 62 17.33 1.02 -17.33
CA GLY A 62 17.04 -0.01 -16.34
C GLY A 62 18.26 -0.83 -15.90
N LYS A 63 19.49 -0.31 -16.04
CA LYS A 63 20.74 -1.05 -15.72
C LYS A 63 21.63 -0.23 -14.78
N CYS A 64 22.36 -0.93 -13.92
CA CYS A 64 23.38 -0.30 -13.08
C CYS A 64 24.44 0.37 -13.96
N ARG A 65 24.81 1.59 -13.61
CA ARG A 65 25.82 2.38 -14.38
C ARG A 65 27.21 1.73 -14.36
N SER A 66 27.58 1.07 -13.26
CA SER A 66 28.90 0.45 -13.09
C SER A 66 28.95 -0.95 -13.68
N CYS A 67 28.09 -1.88 -13.25
CA CYS A 67 28.18 -3.30 -13.64
C CYS A 67 27.18 -3.74 -14.71
N ARG A 68 26.29 -2.84 -15.18
CA ARG A 68 25.26 -3.11 -16.21
C ARG A 68 24.22 -4.17 -15.87
N VAL A 69 24.22 -4.69 -14.65
CA VAL A 69 23.16 -5.61 -14.18
C VAL A 69 21.81 -4.91 -14.19
N PRO A 70 20.71 -5.58 -14.62
CA PRO A 70 19.37 -4.99 -14.64
C PRO A 70 18.89 -4.62 -13.24
N ILE A 71 18.28 -3.43 -13.13
CA ILE A 71 17.61 -2.93 -11.93
C ILE A 71 16.13 -3.37 -11.99
N SER A 72 15.57 -3.82 -10.89
CA SER A 72 14.18 -4.24 -10.84
C SER A 72 13.21 -3.11 -11.22
N ALA A 73 12.25 -3.40 -12.10
CA ALA A 73 11.20 -2.48 -12.51
C ALA A 73 10.25 -2.10 -11.36
N ILE A 74 10.28 -2.83 -10.26
CA ILE A 74 9.45 -2.53 -9.08
C ILE A 74 9.73 -1.11 -8.55
N TYR A 75 10.99 -0.65 -8.62
CA TYR A 75 11.37 0.69 -8.14
C TYR A 75 10.63 1.80 -8.88
N PRO A 76 10.82 1.98 -10.20
CA PRO A 76 10.17 3.08 -10.92
C PRO A 76 8.65 2.90 -11.01
N VAL A 77 8.14 1.67 -10.99
CA VAL A 77 6.68 1.41 -10.99
C VAL A 77 6.07 1.90 -9.67
N MET A 78 6.65 1.59 -8.51
CA MET A 78 6.13 2.05 -7.23
C MET A 78 6.29 3.55 -7.03
N GLU A 79 7.37 4.14 -7.56
CA GLU A 79 7.55 5.59 -7.59
C GLU A 79 6.42 6.27 -8.39
N LEU A 80 6.13 5.77 -9.60
CA LEU A 80 5.06 6.28 -10.46
C LEU A 80 3.68 6.13 -9.80
N ILE A 81 3.37 4.93 -9.29
CA ILE A 81 2.09 4.66 -8.62
C ILE A 81 1.92 5.60 -7.42
N THR A 82 2.97 5.83 -6.62
CA THR A 82 2.90 6.75 -5.48
C THR A 82 2.62 8.18 -5.94
N GLY A 83 3.31 8.64 -6.99
CA GLY A 83 3.06 9.95 -7.60
C GLY A 83 1.62 10.12 -8.06
N LEU A 84 1.10 9.14 -8.80
CA LEU A 84 -0.28 9.15 -9.28
C LEU A 84 -1.31 9.11 -8.13
N LEU A 85 -1.09 8.29 -7.11
CA LEU A 85 -1.99 8.20 -5.96
C LEU A 85 -1.98 9.47 -5.11
N PHE A 86 -0.85 10.18 -5.00
CA PHE A 86 -0.80 11.47 -4.30
C PHE A 86 -1.59 12.54 -5.07
N VAL A 87 -1.44 12.59 -6.40
CA VAL A 87 -2.25 13.45 -7.26
C VAL A 87 -3.73 13.11 -7.15
N PHE A 88 -4.07 11.83 -7.20
CA PHE A 88 -5.43 11.34 -7.10
C PHE A 88 -6.06 11.67 -5.74
N SER A 89 -5.30 11.52 -4.64
CA SER A 89 -5.75 11.91 -3.30
C SER A 89 -6.10 13.39 -3.25
N PHE A 90 -5.24 14.24 -3.81
CA PHE A 90 -5.51 15.67 -3.89
C PHE A 90 -6.70 15.98 -4.82
N TYR A 91 -6.83 15.31 -5.94
CA TYR A 91 -7.95 15.47 -6.87
C TYR A 91 -9.30 15.16 -6.22
N LYS A 92 -9.39 14.09 -5.43
CA LYS A 92 -10.63 13.65 -4.77
C LYS A 92 -10.97 14.47 -3.52
N ILE A 93 -9.97 14.88 -2.75
CA ILE A 93 -10.15 15.44 -1.41
C ILE A 93 -9.92 16.97 -1.38
N GLY A 94 -9.11 17.51 -2.29
CA GLY A 94 -8.70 18.89 -2.30
C GLY A 94 -7.85 19.28 -1.09
N PHE A 95 -7.77 20.58 -0.79
CA PHE A 95 -7.13 21.11 0.41
C PHE A 95 -8.06 20.98 1.62
N SER A 96 -8.25 19.79 2.12
CA SER A 96 -9.01 19.53 3.35
C SER A 96 -8.12 18.84 4.40
N LYS A 97 -8.58 18.82 5.65
CA LYS A 97 -7.87 18.11 6.72
C LYS A 97 -7.75 16.61 6.42
N GLU A 98 -8.74 16.01 5.74
CA GLU A 98 -8.74 14.60 5.39
C GLU A 98 -7.58 14.21 4.47
N LEU A 99 -7.01 15.15 3.70
CA LEU A 99 -5.81 14.92 2.91
C LEU A 99 -4.60 14.49 3.78
N LEU A 100 -4.54 14.99 5.03
CA LEU A 100 -3.51 14.60 5.99
C LEU A 100 -3.64 13.15 6.45
N VAL A 101 -4.81 12.55 6.32
CA VAL A 101 -5.03 11.11 6.56
C VAL A 101 -4.79 10.32 5.29
N ALA A 102 -5.25 10.80 4.14
CA ALA A 102 -5.17 10.11 2.86
C ALA A 102 -3.72 9.86 2.41
N LEU A 103 -2.83 10.85 2.54
CA LEU A 103 -1.44 10.69 2.11
C LEU A 103 -0.68 9.64 2.93
N PRO A 104 -0.71 9.63 4.29
CA PRO A 104 -0.18 8.53 5.08
C PRO A 104 -0.86 7.18 4.79
N PHE A 105 -2.16 7.16 4.52
CA PHE A 105 -2.90 5.95 4.19
C PHE A 105 -2.34 5.31 2.91
N VAL A 106 -2.23 6.08 1.84
CA VAL A 106 -1.60 5.63 0.59
C VAL A 106 -0.14 5.21 0.83
N SER A 107 0.61 5.97 1.65
CA SER A 107 2.00 5.66 1.97
C SER A 107 2.15 4.28 2.64
N LEU A 108 1.29 3.96 3.62
CA LEU A 108 1.25 2.64 4.24
C LEU A 108 1.04 1.55 3.19
N LEU A 109 0.04 1.72 2.32
CA LEU A 109 -0.33 0.72 1.31
C LEU A 109 0.79 0.46 0.30
N ILE A 110 1.49 1.50 -0.14
CA ILE A 110 2.65 1.37 -1.03
C ILE A 110 3.78 0.61 -0.34
N ILE A 111 4.13 0.97 0.90
CA ILE A 111 5.20 0.30 1.66
C ILE A 111 4.88 -1.19 1.86
N ILE A 112 3.62 -1.51 2.23
CA ILE A 112 3.17 -2.90 2.41
C ILE A 112 3.23 -3.65 1.08
N THR A 113 2.78 -3.05 -0.02
CA THR A 113 2.84 -3.66 -1.36
C THR A 113 4.28 -4.01 -1.74
N VAL A 114 5.24 -3.09 -1.55
CA VAL A 114 6.66 -3.34 -1.82
C VAL A 114 7.21 -4.47 -0.96
N SER A 115 6.89 -4.46 0.34
CA SER A 115 7.34 -5.48 1.28
C SER A 115 6.78 -6.86 0.94
N ASP A 116 5.48 -6.93 0.66
CA ASP A 116 4.79 -8.20 0.41
C ASP A 116 5.15 -8.80 -0.95
N LEU A 117 5.26 -7.99 -2.00
CA LEU A 117 5.76 -8.43 -3.31
C LEU A 117 7.19 -8.99 -3.23
N SER A 118 8.03 -8.41 -2.37
CA SER A 118 9.45 -8.78 -2.31
C SER A 118 9.72 -9.94 -1.35
N TYR A 119 8.99 -10.05 -0.25
CA TYR A 119 9.28 -10.97 0.84
C TYR A 119 8.08 -11.75 1.36
N LYS A 120 6.87 -11.49 0.86
CA LYS A 120 5.61 -12.04 1.36
C LYS A 120 5.46 -11.83 2.87
N LEU A 121 5.80 -10.63 3.32
CA LEU A 121 5.84 -10.29 4.74
C LEU A 121 5.38 -8.85 4.97
N ILE A 122 4.50 -8.67 5.95
CA ILE A 122 4.03 -7.39 6.45
C ILE A 122 4.70 -7.09 7.79
N PRO A 123 5.64 -6.12 7.85
CA PRO A 123 6.43 -5.87 9.05
C PRO A 123 5.63 -5.17 10.15
N ASN A 124 5.62 -5.72 11.37
CA ASN A 124 4.94 -5.12 12.51
C ASN A 124 5.39 -3.69 12.81
N ARG A 125 6.69 -3.37 12.60
CA ARG A 125 7.22 -2.02 12.86
C ARG A 125 6.54 -0.96 12.02
N ILE A 126 6.23 -1.28 10.75
CA ILE A 126 5.51 -0.38 9.84
C ILE A 126 4.07 -0.22 10.32
N LEU A 127 3.40 -1.32 10.66
CA LEU A 127 2.02 -1.29 11.14
C LEU A 127 1.87 -0.49 12.44
N ILE A 128 2.78 -0.67 13.40
CA ILE A 128 2.76 0.08 14.68
C ILE A 128 2.96 1.58 14.43
N PHE A 129 3.92 1.96 13.57
CA PHE A 129 4.16 3.37 13.25
C PHE A 129 2.92 4.01 12.64
N PHE A 130 2.32 3.40 11.63
CA PHE A 130 1.14 3.95 10.98
C PHE A 130 -0.11 3.88 11.86
N PHE A 131 -0.23 2.86 12.71
CA PHE A 131 -1.31 2.81 13.69
C PHE A 131 -1.27 4.00 14.64
N VAL A 132 -0.12 4.28 15.25
CA VAL A 132 0.05 5.45 16.12
C VAL A 132 -0.26 6.74 15.36
N LEU A 133 0.23 6.86 14.13
CA LEU A 133 -0.04 8.02 13.28
C LEU A 133 -1.54 8.18 13.00
N PHE A 134 -2.27 7.11 12.67
CA PHE A 134 -3.71 7.17 12.45
C PHE A 134 -4.49 7.45 13.73
N VAL A 135 -4.04 6.95 14.88
CA VAL A 135 -4.64 7.31 16.17
C VAL A 135 -4.54 8.82 16.38
N LEU A 136 -3.37 9.43 16.18
CA LEU A 136 -3.18 10.88 16.30
C LEU A 136 -4.02 11.65 15.28
N LEU A 137 -4.07 11.21 14.04
CA LEU A 137 -4.82 11.87 12.98
C LEU A 137 -6.33 11.76 13.21
N ARG A 138 -6.86 10.58 13.53
CA ARG A 138 -8.29 10.36 13.75
C ARG A 138 -8.82 10.94 15.07
N THR A 139 -7.98 11.20 16.05
CA THR A 139 -8.36 12.03 17.21
C THR A 139 -8.55 13.51 16.84
N TRP A 140 -7.79 14.01 15.88
CA TRP A 140 -7.91 15.40 15.39
C TRP A 140 -8.93 15.54 14.26
N ILE A 141 -9.08 14.51 13.43
CA ILE A 141 -9.99 14.44 12.28
C ILE A 141 -10.86 13.17 12.45
N PRO A 142 -11.83 13.21 13.39
CA PRO A 142 -12.61 12.02 13.73
C PRO A 142 -13.52 11.57 12.58
N LEU A 143 -13.77 10.28 12.50
CA LEU A 143 -14.89 9.74 11.72
C LEU A 143 -16.21 10.08 12.40
N HIS A 144 -17.29 10.02 11.68
CA HIS A 144 -18.63 10.25 12.22
C HIS A 144 -19.46 8.94 12.12
N PRO A 145 -19.79 8.33 13.29
CA PRO A 145 -19.46 8.70 14.68
C PRO A 145 -17.99 8.43 15.04
N TRP A 146 -17.43 9.12 16.06
CA TRP A 146 -16.01 9.02 16.46
C TRP A 146 -15.55 7.61 16.85
N TYR A 147 -16.45 6.80 17.39
CA TYR A 147 -16.17 5.42 17.78
C TYR A 147 -16.11 4.45 16.59
N ASP A 148 -16.46 4.89 15.38
CA ASP A 148 -16.43 4.06 14.17
C ASP A 148 -15.01 3.56 13.84
N SER A 149 -13.98 4.35 14.14
CA SER A 149 -12.57 3.93 14.05
C SER A 149 -12.27 2.70 14.92
N ILE A 150 -12.79 2.68 16.17
CA ILE A 150 -12.57 1.58 17.10
C ILE A 150 -13.35 0.34 16.66
N ILE A 151 -14.60 0.51 16.22
CA ILE A 151 -15.41 -0.58 15.70
C ILE A 151 -14.78 -1.16 14.44
N GLY A 152 -14.35 -0.29 13.50
CA GLY A 152 -13.68 -0.72 12.28
C GLY A 152 -12.41 -1.53 12.54
N MET A 153 -11.57 -1.06 13.48
CA MET A 153 -10.38 -1.79 13.93
C MET A 153 -10.73 -3.18 14.48
N THR A 154 -11.68 -3.23 15.38
CA THR A 154 -12.08 -4.47 16.07
C THR A 154 -12.69 -5.48 15.09
N VAL A 155 -13.60 -5.02 14.24
CA VAL A 155 -14.25 -5.86 13.23
C VAL A 155 -13.25 -6.33 12.18
N GLY A 156 -12.38 -5.44 11.68
CA GLY A 156 -11.32 -5.80 10.72
C GLY A 156 -10.36 -6.86 11.27
N PHE A 157 -9.97 -6.73 12.54
CA PHE A 157 -9.13 -7.73 13.22
C PHE A 157 -9.86 -9.06 13.41
N ILE A 158 -11.05 -9.04 14.02
CA ILE A 158 -11.80 -10.26 14.38
C ILE A 158 -12.22 -11.04 13.12
N LEU A 159 -12.68 -10.34 12.07
CA LEU A 159 -13.08 -10.97 10.81
C LEU A 159 -11.94 -11.82 10.22
N LEU A 160 -10.75 -11.24 10.06
CA LEU A 160 -9.63 -11.96 9.49
C LEU A 160 -9.05 -13.01 10.46
N TYR A 161 -9.12 -12.75 11.76
CA TYR A 161 -8.70 -13.71 12.78
C TYR A 161 -9.59 -14.98 12.76
N ILE A 162 -10.90 -14.83 12.63
CA ILE A 162 -11.84 -15.96 12.49
C ILE A 162 -11.53 -16.73 11.19
N ILE A 163 -11.32 -16.02 10.07
CA ILE A 163 -10.96 -16.66 8.79
C ILE A 163 -9.64 -17.44 8.93
N ALA A 164 -8.64 -16.90 9.62
CA ALA A 164 -7.36 -17.58 9.85
C ALA A 164 -7.52 -18.88 10.67
N ILE A 165 -8.40 -18.88 11.70
CA ILE A 165 -8.71 -20.07 12.49
C ILE A 165 -9.43 -21.11 11.62
N VAL A 166 -10.50 -20.72 10.94
CA VAL A 166 -11.33 -21.64 10.13
C VAL A 166 -10.53 -22.22 8.96
N SER A 167 -9.63 -21.45 8.38
CA SER A 167 -8.77 -21.90 7.28
C SER A 167 -7.50 -22.65 7.71
N ASN A 168 -7.37 -22.97 9.02
CA ASN A 168 -6.18 -23.64 9.57
C ASN A 168 -4.84 -22.93 9.20
N GLY A 169 -4.82 -21.60 9.31
CA GLY A 169 -3.64 -20.80 9.02
C GLY A 169 -3.49 -20.39 7.55
N GLY A 170 -4.55 -20.48 6.77
CA GLY A 170 -4.56 -20.04 5.36
C GLY A 170 -4.38 -18.53 5.15
N MET A 171 -4.41 -17.73 6.22
CA MET A 171 -4.21 -16.27 6.18
C MET A 171 -2.98 -15.85 7.00
N GLY A 172 -2.21 -14.92 6.45
CA GLY A 172 -1.02 -14.39 7.12
C GLY A 172 -1.36 -13.54 8.35
N GLY A 173 -0.63 -13.75 9.47
CA GLY A 173 -0.81 -12.92 10.67
C GLY A 173 -0.51 -11.43 10.45
N GLY A 174 0.23 -11.09 9.39
CA GLY A 174 0.47 -9.72 8.95
C GLY A 174 -0.79 -9.06 8.39
N ASP A 175 -1.56 -9.80 7.57
CA ASP A 175 -2.81 -9.33 6.96
C ASP A 175 -3.85 -9.00 8.04
N ILE A 176 -3.98 -9.85 9.05
CA ILE A 176 -4.90 -9.64 10.19
C ILE A 176 -4.60 -8.31 10.90
N LYS A 177 -3.32 -8.06 11.20
CA LYS A 177 -2.90 -6.80 11.84
C LYS A 177 -3.06 -5.60 10.92
N LEU A 178 -2.78 -5.77 9.63
CA LEU A 178 -2.99 -4.71 8.63
C LEU A 178 -4.46 -4.31 8.59
N PHE A 179 -5.40 -5.26 8.57
CA PHE A 179 -6.83 -4.95 8.57
C PHE A 179 -7.30 -4.27 9.85
N ALA A 180 -6.66 -4.53 11.00
CA ALA A 180 -6.92 -3.74 12.20
C ALA A 180 -6.51 -2.27 12.02
N VAL A 181 -5.32 -2.01 11.46
CA VAL A 181 -4.84 -0.65 11.19
C VAL A 181 -5.72 0.06 10.14
N LEU A 182 -6.06 -0.63 9.06
CA LEU A 182 -6.96 -0.10 8.03
C LEU A 182 -8.35 0.18 8.59
N GLY A 183 -8.89 -0.71 9.44
CA GLY A 183 -10.19 -0.53 10.08
C GLY A 183 -10.24 0.70 10.97
N TYR A 184 -9.15 1.01 11.68
CA TYR A 184 -9.05 2.25 12.45
C TYR A 184 -9.07 3.50 11.56
N ALA A 185 -8.43 3.45 10.40
CA ALA A 185 -8.38 4.56 9.45
C ALA A 185 -9.68 4.76 8.67
N LEU A 186 -10.33 3.65 8.27
CA LEU A 186 -11.50 3.63 7.37
C LEU A 186 -12.86 3.63 8.11
N GLY A 187 -12.91 3.11 9.33
CA GLY A 187 -14.16 2.79 10.02
C GLY A 187 -14.76 1.44 9.58
N LEU A 188 -15.95 1.14 10.12
CA LEU A 188 -16.61 -0.15 9.92
C LEU A 188 -16.97 -0.42 8.46
N LYS A 189 -17.69 0.51 7.83
CA LYS A 189 -18.15 0.35 6.44
C LYS A 189 -16.96 0.22 5.49
N GLY A 190 -15.97 1.12 5.65
CA GLY A 190 -14.78 1.14 4.81
C GLY A 190 -13.95 -0.13 4.93
N VAL A 191 -13.73 -0.68 6.13
CA VAL A 191 -12.93 -1.90 6.29
C VAL A 191 -13.62 -3.14 5.72
N LEU A 192 -14.96 -3.24 5.85
CA LEU A 192 -15.73 -4.34 5.25
C LEU A 192 -15.69 -4.26 3.72
N LEU A 193 -15.85 -3.07 3.16
CA LEU A 193 -15.73 -2.87 1.71
C LEU A 193 -14.30 -3.16 1.21
N ALA A 194 -13.28 -2.70 1.93
CA ALA A 194 -11.89 -3.00 1.61
C ALA A 194 -11.62 -4.51 1.62
N PHE A 195 -12.15 -5.23 2.61
CA PHE A 195 -12.05 -6.70 2.68
C PHE A 195 -12.73 -7.36 1.47
N PHE A 196 -13.97 -6.99 1.17
CA PHE A 196 -14.73 -7.54 0.05
C PHE A 196 -13.99 -7.32 -1.29
N LEU A 197 -13.56 -6.08 -1.56
CA LEU A 197 -12.85 -5.75 -2.79
C LEU A 197 -11.50 -6.46 -2.89
N SER A 198 -10.75 -6.53 -1.79
CA SER A 198 -9.45 -7.23 -1.76
C SER A 198 -9.58 -8.71 -2.07
N THR A 199 -10.59 -9.36 -1.47
CA THR A 199 -10.84 -10.79 -1.68
C THR A 199 -11.37 -11.06 -3.09
N LEU A 200 -12.25 -10.20 -3.60
CA LEU A 200 -12.78 -10.31 -4.95
C LEU A 200 -11.65 -10.18 -6.00
N ILE A 201 -10.84 -9.12 -5.90
CA ILE A 201 -9.73 -8.87 -6.83
C ILE A 201 -8.70 -10.00 -6.74
N GLY A 202 -8.35 -10.41 -5.51
CA GLY A 202 -7.41 -11.51 -5.28
C GLY A 202 -7.92 -12.85 -5.84
N ALA A 203 -9.21 -13.15 -5.67
CA ALA A 203 -9.83 -14.36 -6.22
C ALA A 203 -9.87 -14.34 -7.75
N LEU A 204 -10.24 -13.22 -8.37
CA LEU A 204 -10.24 -13.07 -9.84
C LEU A 204 -8.83 -13.22 -10.40
N PHE A 205 -7.82 -12.60 -9.78
CA PHE A 205 -6.43 -12.74 -10.18
C PHE A 205 -5.93 -14.17 -10.04
N GLY A 206 -6.22 -14.81 -8.91
CA GLY A 206 -5.84 -16.20 -8.67
C GLY A 206 -6.50 -17.17 -9.67
N LEU A 207 -7.80 -17.01 -9.93
CA LEU A 207 -8.53 -17.80 -10.92
C LEU A 207 -7.96 -17.63 -12.32
N PHE A 208 -7.73 -16.39 -12.74
CA PHE A 208 -7.10 -16.10 -14.04
C PHE A 208 -5.71 -16.73 -14.16
N GLY A 209 -4.89 -16.63 -13.11
CA GLY A 209 -3.56 -17.22 -13.09
C GLY A 209 -3.57 -18.77 -13.18
N ILE A 210 -4.59 -19.42 -12.60
CA ILE A 210 -4.78 -20.88 -12.71
C ILE A 210 -5.26 -21.25 -14.13
N ILE A 211 -6.22 -20.51 -14.70
CA ILE A 211 -6.74 -20.75 -16.05
C ILE A 211 -5.63 -20.61 -17.08
N THR A 212 -4.79 -19.59 -16.95
CA THR A 212 -3.64 -19.36 -17.84
C THR A 212 -2.44 -20.29 -17.57
N LYS A 213 -2.56 -21.21 -16.61
CA LYS A 213 -1.49 -22.14 -16.16
C LYS A 213 -0.21 -21.43 -15.67
N GLN A 214 -0.27 -20.16 -15.37
CA GLN A 214 0.86 -19.40 -14.80
C GLN A 214 1.00 -19.61 -13.29
N LEU A 215 -0.08 -20.00 -12.62
CA LEU A 215 -0.11 -20.27 -11.18
C LEU A 215 -0.58 -21.71 -10.93
N SER A 216 0.03 -22.36 -9.95
CA SER A 216 -0.49 -23.62 -9.42
C SER A 216 -1.42 -23.36 -8.24
N ARG A 217 -2.32 -24.29 -7.92
CA ARG A 217 -3.22 -24.20 -6.75
C ARG A 217 -2.46 -24.07 -5.41
N LYS A 218 -1.17 -24.42 -5.38
CA LYS A 218 -0.30 -24.34 -4.20
C LYS A 218 0.60 -23.10 -4.20
N SER A 219 0.53 -22.26 -5.23
CA SER A 219 1.36 -21.04 -5.32
C SER A 219 0.93 -20.05 -4.25
N ALA A 220 1.84 -19.67 -3.36
CA ALA A 220 1.60 -18.60 -2.41
C ALA A 220 1.65 -17.24 -3.15
N ILE A 221 0.49 -16.60 -3.29
CA ILE A 221 0.36 -15.27 -3.91
C ILE A 221 0.44 -14.22 -2.79
N PRO A 222 1.25 -13.16 -2.93
CA PRO A 222 1.26 -12.06 -1.97
C PRO A 222 -0.11 -11.38 -1.98
N PHE A 223 -0.76 -11.27 -0.81
CA PHE A 223 -2.10 -10.73 -0.69
C PHE A 223 -2.12 -9.20 -0.44
N GLY A 224 -1.00 -8.65 0.05
CA GLY A 224 -0.84 -7.23 0.34
C GLY A 224 -1.18 -6.27 -0.81
N PRO A 225 -0.77 -6.53 -2.06
CA PRO A 225 -1.17 -5.71 -3.20
C PRO A 225 -2.68 -5.65 -3.41
N PHE A 226 -3.39 -6.76 -3.24
CA PHE A 226 -4.86 -6.80 -3.37
C PHE A 226 -5.55 -6.07 -2.23
N ILE A 227 -5.03 -6.21 -1.00
CA ILE A 227 -5.48 -5.40 0.15
C ILE A 227 -5.30 -3.92 -0.15
N SER A 228 -4.15 -3.54 -0.70
CA SER A 228 -3.85 -2.15 -1.02
C SER A 228 -4.83 -1.58 -2.05
N ILE A 229 -5.12 -2.32 -3.12
CA ILE A 229 -6.09 -1.89 -4.15
C ILE A 229 -7.50 -1.78 -3.54
N GLY A 230 -7.96 -2.80 -2.81
CA GLY A 230 -9.27 -2.80 -2.17
C GLY A 230 -9.42 -1.67 -1.15
N ALA A 231 -8.37 -1.39 -0.36
CA ALA A 231 -8.35 -0.32 0.61
C ALA A 231 -8.37 1.08 -0.04
N VAL A 232 -7.62 1.28 -1.15
CA VAL A 232 -7.66 2.55 -1.92
C VAL A 232 -9.05 2.77 -2.49
N LEU A 233 -9.64 1.75 -3.13
CA LEU A 233 -10.98 1.86 -3.68
C LEU A 233 -12.02 2.15 -2.59
N SER A 234 -11.94 1.47 -1.46
CA SER A 234 -12.80 1.73 -0.32
C SER A 234 -12.64 3.16 0.20
N TYR A 235 -11.41 3.64 0.43
CA TYR A 235 -11.15 4.97 0.97
C TYR A 235 -11.74 6.09 0.12
N PHE A 236 -11.65 5.98 -1.21
CA PHE A 236 -12.04 7.07 -2.13
C PHE A 236 -13.42 6.91 -2.73
N TYR A 237 -14.03 5.73 -2.68
CA TYR A 237 -15.28 5.42 -3.37
C TYR A 237 -16.31 4.70 -2.49
N GLU A 238 -16.14 4.69 -1.15
CA GLU A 238 -17.06 4.01 -0.25
C GLU A 238 -18.51 4.46 -0.49
N THR A 239 -18.75 5.76 -0.48
CA THR A 239 -20.10 6.32 -0.62
C THR A 239 -20.70 6.02 -1.99
N GLU A 240 -19.93 6.17 -3.06
CA GLU A 240 -20.39 5.92 -4.43
C GLU A 240 -20.72 4.44 -4.64
N ILE A 241 -19.89 3.53 -4.12
CA ILE A 241 -20.10 2.08 -4.25
C ILE A 241 -21.36 1.65 -3.46
N PHE A 242 -21.53 2.16 -2.23
CA PHE A 242 -22.73 1.85 -1.46
C PHE A 242 -24.00 2.41 -2.10
N HIS A 243 -23.99 3.64 -2.60
CA HIS A 243 -25.12 4.23 -3.31
C HIS A 243 -25.49 3.41 -4.57
N TRP A 244 -24.48 3.05 -5.38
CA TRP A 244 -24.69 2.22 -6.55
C TRP A 244 -25.31 0.86 -6.19
N TYR A 245 -24.81 0.21 -5.14
CA TYR A 245 -25.33 -1.08 -4.67
C TYR A 245 -26.78 -0.99 -4.19
N ILE A 246 -27.12 0.05 -3.43
CA ILE A 246 -28.50 0.27 -2.95
C ILE A 246 -29.45 0.51 -4.13
N GLN A 247 -29.05 1.29 -5.13
CA GLN A 247 -29.88 1.55 -6.32
C GLN A 247 -30.09 0.31 -7.20
N LEU A 248 -29.24 -0.71 -7.08
CA LEU A 248 -29.39 -1.98 -7.80
C LEU A 248 -30.41 -2.92 -7.14
N ILE A 249 -30.69 -2.73 -5.84
CA ILE A 249 -31.58 -3.60 -5.06
C ILE A 249 -32.99 -3.02 -4.95
N ILE A 250 -33.09 -1.70 -5.00
CA ILE A 250 -34.38 -0.97 -4.92
C ILE A 250 -34.83 -0.57 -6.32
#